data_24703a151d59b41b4815ffa9abdda897
#
_entry.id   24703a151d59b41b4815ffa9abdda897
#
_cell.length_a   1.000
_cell.length_b   1.000
_cell.length_c   1.000
_cell.angle_alpha   90.00
_cell.angle_beta   90.00
_cell.angle_gamma   90.00
#
_symmetry.space_group_name_H-M   'P 1'
#
loop_
_entity.id
_entity.type
_entity.pdbx_description
1 polymer ?
#
loop_
_entity_poly.entity_id
_entity_poly.type
_entity_poly.pdbx_seq_one_letter_code
_entity_poly.pdbx_strand_id
1 'polypeptide(L)'
;PNFFCIVTEKINEITTEVGLNITKNKKIIKKVISKLNSKKIRTSLFINPNIKDVFASKELNAKCVELHTRKFALKVKNNKNYLVEFKKIKNCAALAKKLGMEVHAGHGLDYKSTKILRKIKSIEEFNIGHFIIGEAIMFGMKKVITNFRKILN
;
A
#
# COMPACT_ATOMS: atom_id res chain seq x y z
N PRO A 1 18.12 7.51 -2.28
CA PRO A 1 17.30 6.31 -2.11
C PRO A 1 17.06 5.62 -3.46
N ASN A 2 16.87 4.30 -3.45
CA ASN A 2 16.57 3.53 -4.66
C ASN A 2 15.06 3.45 -4.93
N PHE A 3 14.26 3.83 -3.95
CA PHE A 3 12.80 3.75 -3.97
C PHE A 3 12.18 4.96 -3.26
N PHE A 4 11.07 5.47 -3.78
CA PHE A 4 10.35 6.61 -3.22
C PHE A 4 8.84 6.39 -3.33
N CYS A 5 8.13 6.42 -2.20
CA CYS A 5 6.67 6.38 -2.17
C CYS A 5 6.11 7.80 -2.07
N ILE A 6 5.25 8.17 -3.00
CA ILE A 6 4.55 9.45 -2.98
C ILE A 6 3.24 9.25 -2.25
N VAL A 7 3.06 10.00 -1.16
CA VAL A 7 1.89 9.97 -0.29
C VAL A 7 1.27 11.36 -0.20
N THR A 8 0.01 11.46 0.27
CA THR A 8 -0.57 12.74 0.72
C THR A 8 -0.53 12.77 2.23
N GLU A 9 0.10 13.80 2.79
CA GLU A 9 -0.01 14.12 4.21
C GLU A 9 -0.54 15.54 4.37
N LYS A 10 -1.45 15.74 5.30
CA LYS A 10 -1.80 17.06 5.80
C LYS A 10 -0.97 17.34 7.05
N ILE A 11 -0.60 18.61 7.25
CA ILE A 11 0.28 19.05 8.34
C ILE A 11 -0.19 18.58 9.74
N ASN A 12 -1.49 18.31 9.89
CA ASN A 12 -2.10 17.89 11.16
C ASN A 12 -2.45 16.39 11.22
N GLU A 13 -2.04 15.58 10.25
CA GLU A 13 -2.27 14.14 10.26
C GLU A 13 -1.07 13.41 10.90
N ILE A 14 -1.34 12.58 11.91
CA ILE A 14 -0.30 11.73 12.55
C ILE A 14 0.14 10.61 11.60
N THR A 15 -0.72 10.24 10.65
CA THR A 15 -0.45 9.21 9.64
C THR A 15 -1.16 9.53 8.34
N THR A 16 -0.70 8.97 7.23
CA THR A 16 -1.36 9.11 5.92
C THR A 16 -2.72 8.40 5.94
N GLU A 17 -3.79 9.14 6.13
CA GLU A 17 -5.15 8.57 6.30
C GLU A 17 -5.87 8.27 5.00
N VAL A 18 -5.46 8.86 3.89
CA VAL A 18 -6.14 8.79 2.58
C VAL A 18 -5.13 8.58 1.46
N GLY A 19 -5.48 7.75 0.49
CA GLY A 19 -4.68 7.60 -0.73
C GLY A 19 -4.65 8.89 -1.55
N LEU A 20 -3.62 9.04 -2.38
CA LEU A 20 -3.41 10.15 -3.29
C LEU A 20 -4.65 10.44 -4.15
N ASN A 21 -5.07 11.69 -4.20
CA ASN A 21 -5.98 12.15 -5.23
C ASN A 21 -5.17 12.49 -6.50
N ILE A 22 -4.96 11.46 -7.33
CA ILE A 22 -4.14 11.57 -8.53
C ILE A 22 -4.72 12.60 -9.50
N THR A 23 -6.04 12.61 -9.69
CA THR A 23 -6.71 13.51 -10.63
C THR A 23 -6.45 14.97 -10.29
N LYS A 24 -6.61 15.35 -9.02
CA LYS A 24 -6.41 16.73 -8.55
C LYS A 24 -4.94 17.18 -8.66
N ASN A 25 -4.00 16.26 -8.46
CA ASN A 25 -2.56 16.56 -8.35
C ASN A 25 -1.75 16.07 -9.56
N LYS A 26 -2.41 15.69 -10.67
CA LYS A 26 -1.80 15.02 -11.83
C LYS A 26 -0.52 15.72 -12.33
N LYS A 27 -0.56 17.05 -12.49
CA LYS A 27 0.59 17.83 -13.01
C LYS A 27 1.80 17.75 -12.07
N ILE A 28 1.59 17.91 -10.77
CA ILE A 28 2.66 17.87 -9.75
C ILE A 28 3.24 16.47 -9.66
N ILE A 29 2.40 15.45 -9.54
CA ILE A 29 2.83 14.05 -9.45
C ILE A 29 3.64 13.67 -10.70
N LYS A 30 3.18 14.03 -11.90
CA LYS A 30 3.90 13.76 -13.15
C LYS A 30 5.31 14.37 -13.14
N LYS A 31 5.45 15.64 -12.70
CA LYS A 31 6.75 16.32 -12.60
C LYS A 31 7.69 15.61 -11.62
N VAL A 32 7.17 15.20 -10.46
CA VAL A 32 7.96 14.47 -9.44
C VAL A 32 8.40 13.11 -9.96
N ILE A 33 7.49 12.32 -10.54
CA ILE A 33 7.82 11.00 -11.10
C ILE A 33 8.86 11.12 -12.22
N SER A 34 8.70 12.07 -13.15
CA SER A 34 9.69 12.28 -14.22
C SER A 34 11.08 12.58 -13.67
N LYS A 35 11.16 13.44 -12.64
CA LYS A 35 12.44 13.79 -11.99
C LYS A 35 13.06 12.61 -11.24
N LEU A 36 12.26 11.77 -10.61
CA LEU A 36 12.74 10.58 -9.91
C LEU A 36 13.18 9.49 -10.90
N ASN A 37 12.39 9.26 -11.94
CA ASN A 37 12.71 8.30 -12.99
C ASN A 37 14.00 8.66 -13.75
N SER A 38 14.26 9.96 -14.02
CA SER A 38 15.53 10.39 -14.65
C SER A 38 16.75 10.08 -13.78
N LYS A 39 16.56 9.99 -12.45
CA LYS A 39 17.60 9.58 -11.49
C LYS A 39 17.60 8.08 -11.20
N LYS A 40 16.86 7.26 -11.98
CA LYS A 40 16.69 5.81 -11.78
C LYS A 40 16.13 5.44 -10.40
N ILE A 41 15.40 6.35 -9.76
CA ILE A 41 14.71 6.11 -8.49
C ILE A 41 13.34 5.53 -8.81
N ARG A 42 13.06 4.33 -8.34
CA ARG A 42 11.78 3.65 -8.51
C ARG A 42 10.69 4.37 -7.70
N THR A 43 9.56 4.66 -8.33
CA THR A 43 8.48 5.43 -7.70
C THR A 43 7.25 4.56 -7.44
N SER A 44 6.69 4.70 -6.25
CA SER A 44 5.39 4.17 -5.85
C SER A 44 4.40 5.30 -5.61
N LEU A 45 3.12 5.05 -5.92
CA LEU A 45 2.02 5.92 -5.55
C LEU A 45 1.13 5.22 -4.52
N PHE A 46 0.92 5.88 -3.37
CA PHE A 46 -0.01 5.40 -2.35
C PHE A 46 -1.44 5.76 -2.75
N ILE A 47 -2.25 4.78 -3.15
CA ILE A 47 -3.57 4.99 -3.74
C ILE A 47 -4.67 4.22 -3.01
N ASN A 48 -5.89 4.73 -3.06
CA ASN A 48 -7.04 3.93 -2.67
C ASN A 48 -7.23 2.75 -3.64
N PRO A 49 -7.76 1.59 -3.20
CA PRO A 49 -8.03 0.45 -4.07
C PRO A 49 -9.21 0.74 -5.01
N ASN A 50 -8.91 1.52 -6.06
CA ASN A 50 -9.82 1.99 -7.09
C ASN A 50 -9.18 1.78 -8.48
N ILE A 51 -9.90 1.17 -9.38
CA ILE A 51 -9.44 0.86 -10.75
C ILE A 51 -8.99 2.11 -11.52
N LYS A 52 -9.71 3.24 -11.34
CA LYS A 52 -9.34 4.51 -11.99
C LYS A 52 -7.98 5.01 -11.53
N ASP A 53 -7.69 4.89 -10.22
CA ASP A 53 -6.39 5.33 -9.66
C ASP A 53 -5.25 4.43 -10.14
N VAL A 54 -5.50 3.12 -10.34
CA VAL A 54 -4.51 2.20 -10.92
C VAL A 54 -4.15 2.60 -12.36
N PHE A 55 -5.15 2.87 -13.20
CA PHE A 55 -4.90 3.37 -14.57
C PHE A 55 -4.16 4.71 -14.57
N ALA A 56 -4.61 5.66 -13.75
CA ALA A 56 -3.97 6.97 -13.63
C ALA A 56 -2.50 6.86 -13.18
N SER A 57 -2.19 5.92 -12.29
CA SER A 57 -0.81 5.64 -11.85
C SER A 57 0.05 5.15 -13.02
N LYS A 58 -0.47 4.26 -13.85
CA LYS A 58 0.22 3.78 -15.05
C LYS A 58 0.46 4.89 -16.07
N GLU A 59 -0.55 5.74 -16.34
CA GLU A 59 -0.41 6.91 -17.22
C GLU A 59 0.69 7.90 -16.77
N LEU A 60 0.93 7.97 -15.47
CA LEU A 60 1.98 8.79 -14.87
C LEU A 60 3.36 8.12 -14.89
N ASN A 61 3.48 6.89 -15.44
CA ASN A 61 4.69 6.08 -15.45
C ASN A 61 5.21 5.73 -14.05
N ALA A 62 4.32 5.57 -13.06
CA ALA A 62 4.69 4.98 -11.78
C ALA A 62 5.14 3.53 -11.99
N LYS A 63 6.18 3.12 -11.27
CA LYS A 63 6.72 1.75 -11.33
C LYS A 63 6.03 0.81 -10.35
N CYS A 64 5.44 1.38 -9.30
CA CYS A 64 4.76 0.67 -8.24
C CYS A 64 3.51 1.41 -7.81
N VAL A 65 2.54 0.68 -7.27
CA VAL A 65 1.42 1.24 -6.50
C VAL A 65 1.36 0.57 -5.14
N GLU A 66 1.12 1.36 -4.10
CA GLU A 66 0.79 0.86 -2.77
C GLU A 66 -0.70 1.04 -2.53
N LEU A 67 -1.40 -0.08 -2.36
CA LEU A 67 -2.84 -0.09 -2.12
C LEU A 67 -3.16 0.17 -0.65
N HIS A 68 -3.93 1.20 -0.38
CA HIS A 68 -4.37 1.60 0.95
C HIS A 68 -5.34 0.56 1.55
N THR A 69 -4.96 -0.10 2.64
CA THR A 69 -5.70 -1.24 3.20
C THR A 69 -6.50 -0.94 4.47
N ARG A 70 -6.48 0.30 5.00
CA ARG A 70 -7.10 0.64 6.30
C ARG A 70 -8.56 0.22 6.43
N LYS A 71 -9.40 0.50 5.42
CA LYS A 71 -10.83 0.12 5.46
C LYS A 71 -11.02 -1.40 5.57
N PHE A 72 -10.21 -2.16 4.85
CA PHE A 72 -10.19 -3.61 4.92
C PHE A 72 -9.73 -4.07 6.32
N ALA A 73 -8.59 -3.59 6.79
CA ALA A 73 -8.00 -3.96 8.07
C ALA A 73 -8.93 -3.67 9.25
N LEU A 74 -9.57 -2.49 9.27
CA LEU A 74 -10.56 -2.15 10.30
C LEU A 74 -11.78 -3.09 10.30
N LYS A 75 -12.27 -3.51 9.13
CA LYS A 75 -13.36 -4.48 9.06
C LYS A 75 -12.93 -5.85 9.60
N VAL A 76 -11.71 -6.29 9.28
CA VAL A 76 -11.14 -7.55 9.81
C VAL A 76 -10.98 -7.48 11.33
N LYS A 77 -10.40 -6.38 11.84
CA LYS A 77 -10.19 -6.14 13.27
C LYS A 77 -11.52 -6.18 14.05
N ASN A 78 -12.55 -5.56 13.50
CA ASN A 78 -13.86 -5.44 14.14
C ASN A 78 -14.79 -6.64 13.82
N ASN A 79 -14.28 -7.72 13.25
CA ASN A 79 -15.05 -8.90 12.83
C ASN A 79 -16.26 -8.56 11.92
N LYS A 80 -16.17 -7.49 11.14
CA LYS A 80 -17.19 -7.09 10.16
C LYS A 80 -16.93 -7.73 8.79
N ASN A 81 -17.95 -7.77 7.93
CA ASN A 81 -17.79 -8.29 6.57
C ASN A 81 -16.80 -7.42 5.77
N TYR A 82 -15.67 -7.99 5.43
CA TYR A 82 -14.56 -7.37 4.70
C TYR A 82 -14.50 -7.76 3.21
N LEU A 83 -15.35 -8.66 2.73
CA LEU A 83 -15.25 -9.27 1.39
C LEU A 83 -15.28 -8.25 0.26
N VAL A 84 -16.06 -7.18 0.40
CA VAL A 84 -16.13 -6.11 -0.60
C VAL A 84 -14.79 -5.40 -0.73
N GLU A 85 -14.17 -5.03 0.40
CA GLU A 85 -12.87 -4.37 0.39
C GLU A 85 -11.76 -5.31 -0.08
N PHE A 86 -11.80 -6.58 0.30
CA PHE A 86 -10.89 -7.60 -0.20
C PHE A 86 -10.98 -7.76 -1.72
N LYS A 87 -12.19 -7.83 -2.29
CA LYS A 87 -12.37 -7.90 -3.75
C LYS A 87 -11.82 -6.67 -4.46
N LYS A 88 -12.02 -5.46 -3.91
CA LYS A 88 -11.45 -4.22 -4.48
C LYS A 88 -9.92 -4.28 -4.52
N ILE A 89 -9.29 -4.63 -3.40
CA ILE A 89 -7.83 -4.77 -3.31
C ILE A 89 -7.33 -5.83 -4.32
N LYS A 90 -7.97 -7.01 -4.34
CA LYS A 90 -7.62 -8.09 -5.28
C LYS A 90 -7.69 -7.66 -6.74
N ASN A 91 -8.77 -7.00 -7.14
CA ASN A 91 -8.96 -6.56 -8.52
C ASN A 91 -7.94 -5.47 -8.92
N CYS A 92 -7.68 -4.51 -8.02
CA CYS A 92 -6.67 -3.47 -8.24
C CYS A 92 -5.26 -4.06 -8.32
N ALA A 93 -4.92 -5.01 -7.45
CA ALA A 93 -3.64 -5.69 -7.47
C ALA A 93 -3.42 -6.48 -8.78
N ALA A 94 -4.43 -7.24 -9.21
CA ALA A 94 -4.39 -7.99 -10.46
C ALA A 94 -4.23 -7.05 -11.68
N LEU A 95 -4.97 -5.94 -11.71
CA LEU A 95 -4.87 -4.94 -12.78
C LEU A 95 -3.49 -4.28 -12.81
N ALA A 96 -2.98 -3.82 -11.66
CA ALA A 96 -1.68 -3.17 -11.58
C ALA A 96 -0.56 -4.09 -12.06
N LYS A 97 -0.59 -5.37 -11.64
CA LYS A 97 0.34 -6.40 -12.13
C LYS A 97 0.23 -6.61 -13.64
N LYS A 98 -1.00 -6.71 -14.18
CA LYS A 98 -1.24 -6.82 -15.63
C LYS A 98 -0.67 -5.62 -16.42
N LEU A 99 -0.71 -4.43 -15.81
CA LEU A 99 -0.14 -3.21 -16.40
C LEU A 99 1.39 -3.09 -16.21
N GLY A 100 2.05 -4.11 -15.63
CA GLY A 100 3.49 -4.15 -15.42
C GLY A 100 3.98 -3.24 -14.29
N MET A 101 3.15 -3.00 -13.28
CA MET A 101 3.54 -2.29 -12.06
C MET A 101 3.74 -3.29 -10.93
N GLU A 102 4.68 -3.01 -10.03
CA GLU A 102 4.76 -3.65 -8.73
C GLU A 102 3.57 -3.28 -7.85
N VAL A 103 3.17 -4.19 -6.98
CA VAL A 103 2.02 -4.00 -6.11
C VAL A 103 2.42 -4.19 -4.66
N HIS A 104 2.32 -3.13 -3.90
CA HIS A 104 2.45 -3.14 -2.45
C HIS A 104 1.08 -2.94 -1.79
N ALA A 105 0.98 -3.30 -0.52
CA ALA A 105 -0.20 -3.07 0.29
C ALA A 105 0.20 -2.62 1.70
N GLY A 106 -0.45 -1.57 2.18
CA GLY A 106 -0.07 -1.01 3.47
C GLY A 106 -1.20 -0.25 4.14
N HIS A 107 -0.89 0.16 5.35
CA HIS A 107 -1.69 0.93 6.27
C HIS A 107 -2.76 0.14 7.03
N GLY A 108 -2.62 0.14 8.36
CA GLY A 108 -3.58 -0.43 9.30
C GLY A 108 -3.53 -1.96 9.42
N LEU A 109 -2.57 -2.63 8.81
CA LEU A 109 -2.43 -4.08 8.82
C LEU A 109 -1.92 -4.59 10.18
N ASP A 110 -2.47 -5.74 10.58
CA ASP A 110 -2.08 -6.58 11.71
C ASP A 110 -1.79 -8.02 11.23
N TYR A 111 -1.52 -8.94 12.13
CA TYR A 111 -1.28 -10.36 11.80
C TYR A 111 -2.47 -10.98 11.05
N LYS A 112 -3.71 -10.73 11.52
CA LYS A 112 -4.93 -11.34 10.97
C LYS A 112 -5.22 -10.84 9.56
N SER A 113 -5.19 -9.54 9.37
CA SER A 113 -5.45 -8.89 8.08
C SER A 113 -4.35 -9.21 7.06
N THR A 114 -3.09 -9.23 7.47
CA THR A 114 -1.97 -9.63 6.61
C THR A 114 -2.11 -11.09 6.16
N LYS A 115 -2.46 -12.01 7.08
CA LYS A 115 -2.71 -13.43 6.74
C LYS A 115 -3.82 -13.60 5.69
N ILE A 116 -4.82 -12.73 5.68
CA ILE A 116 -5.88 -12.76 4.66
C ILE A 116 -5.35 -12.20 3.32
N LEU A 117 -4.69 -11.03 3.34
CA LEU A 117 -4.23 -10.37 2.12
C LEU A 117 -3.10 -11.12 1.41
N ARG A 118 -2.24 -11.88 2.11
CA ARG A 118 -1.18 -12.69 1.47
C ARG A 118 -1.72 -13.70 0.44
N LYS A 119 -3.01 -14.01 0.49
CA LYS A 119 -3.67 -14.86 -0.52
C LYS A 119 -3.74 -14.20 -1.91
N ILE A 120 -3.57 -12.88 -1.98
CA ILE A 120 -3.50 -12.12 -3.24
C ILE A 120 -2.07 -12.16 -3.74
N LYS A 121 -1.77 -13.11 -4.63
CA LYS A 121 -0.41 -13.37 -5.13
C LYS A 121 0.21 -12.22 -5.95
N SER A 122 -0.61 -11.24 -6.36
CA SER A 122 -0.14 -10.04 -7.05
C SER A 122 0.47 -9.00 -6.10
N ILE A 123 0.29 -9.13 -4.78
CA ILE A 123 0.92 -8.26 -3.78
C ILE A 123 2.32 -8.81 -3.50
N GLU A 124 3.34 -8.00 -3.73
CA GLU A 124 4.75 -8.35 -3.59
C GLU A 124 5.35 -7.88 -2.27
N GLU A 125 4.80 -6.80 -1.68
CA GLU A 125 5.31 -6.20 -0.45
C GLU A 125 4.18 -5.74 0.46
N PHE A 126 4.38 -5.87 1.78
CA PHE A 126 3.48 -5.34 2.81
C PHE A 126 4.21 -4.28 3.65
N ASN A 127 3.65 -3.05 3.67
CA ASN A 127 4.18 -1.93 4.44
C ASN A 127 3.42 -1.81 5.78
N ILE A 128 4.07 -2.21 6.87
CA ILE A 128 3.45 -2.31 8.20
C ILE A 128 4.35 -1.61 9.21
N GLY A 129 3.94 -0.44 9.69
CA GLY A 129 4.68 0.35 10.68
C GLY A 129 4.07 0.27 12.08
N HIS A 130 2.95 0.94 12.31
CA HIS A 130 2.32 1.12 13.63
C HIS A 130 2.16 -0.17 14.41
N PHE A 131 1.62 -1.22 13.77
CA PHE A 131 1.39 -2.49 14.44
C PHE A 131 2.71 -3.14 14.87
N ILE A 132 3.73 -3.12 14.00
CA ILE A 132 5.04 -3.69 14.31
C ILE A 132 5.67 -2.97 15.51
N ILE A 133 5.64 -1.64 15.53
CA ILE A 133 6.23 -0.86 16.63
C ILE A 133 5.46 -1.08 17.93
N GLY A 134 4.11 -1.03 17.89
CA GLY A 134 3.27 -1.27 19.07
C GLY A 134 3.49 -2.65 19.68
N GLU A 135 3.49 -3.71 18.87
CA GLU A 135 3.76 -5.07 19.32
C GLU A 135 5.22 -5.24 19.82
N ALA A 136 6.17 -4.55 19.17
CA ALA A 136 7.58 -4.67 19.54
C ALA A 136 7.88 -4.12 20.93
N ILE A 137 7.13 -3.13 21.43
CA ILE A 137 7.25 -2.62 22.80
C ILE A 137 6.96 -3.73 23.82
N MET A 138 5.98 -4.59 23.54
CA MET A 138 5.58 -5.67 24.46
C MET A 138 6.37 -6.97 24.25
N PHE A 139 6.70 -7.31 23.01
CA PHE A 139 7.22 -8.64 22.67
C PHE A 139 8.63 -8.64 22.06
N GLY A 140 9.20 -7.48 21.81
CA GLY A 140 10.48 -7.30 21.14
C GLY A 140 10.41 -7.42 19.62
N MET A 141 11.17 -6.59 18.90
CA MET A 141 11.18 -6.48 17.45
C MET A 141 11.43 -7.81 16.73
N LYS A 142 12.42 -8.58 17.22
CA LYS A 142 12.79 -9.88 16.62
C LYS A 142 11.60 -10.84 16.55
N LYS A 143 10.84 -10.95 17.65
CA LYS A 143 9.67 -11.85 17.72
C LYS A 143 8.57 -11.40 16.77
N VAL A 144 8.27 -10.10 16.73
CA VAL A 144 7.22 -9.52 15.88
C VAL A 144 7.55 -9.75 14.40
N ILE A 145 8.77 -9.43 13.97
CA ILE A 145 9.21 -9.67 12.59
C ILE A 145 9.18 -11.16 12.24
N THR A 146 9.61 -12.02 13.15
CA THR A 146 9.54 -13.48 12.94
C THR A 146 8.12 -13.97 12.74
N ASN A 147 7.15 -13.41 13.48
CA ASN A 147 5.73 -13.76 13.32
C ASN A 147 5.19 -13.32 11.94
N PHE A 148 5.53 -12.12 11.48
CA PHE A 148 5.15 -11.69 10.13
C PHE A 148 5.79 -12.56 9.05
N ARG A 149 7.08 -12.90 9.17
CA ARG A 149 7.74 -13.80 8.22
C ARG A 149 7.06 -15.17 8.14
N LYS A 150 6.63 -15.75 9.27
CA LYS A 150 5.86 -17.01 9.28
C LYS A 150 4.48 -16.87 8.60
N ILE A 151 3.87 -15.68 8.67
CA ILE A 151 2.60 -15.41 7.99
C ILE A 151 2.81 -15.27 6.48
N LEU A 152 3.89 -14.69 6.05
CA LEU A 152 4.15 -14.39 4.64
C LEU A 152 4.72 -15.57 3.86
N ASN A 153 5.45 -16.45 4.52
CA ASN A 153 5.92 -17.72 3.97
C ASN A 153 4.79 -18.77 3.94
#